data_98aa69c9aeb72980b9e1a0dbb8d2bea5
#
_entry.id   98aa69c9aeb72980b9e1a0dbb8d2bea5
#
_cell.length_a   1.000
_cell.length_b   1.000
_cell.length_c   1.000
_cell.angle_alpha   90.00
_cell.angle_beta   90.00
_cell.angle_gamma   90.00
#
_symmetry.space_group_name_H-M   'P 1'
#
loop_
_entity.id
_entity.type
_entity.pdbx_description
1 polymer ?
#
loop_
_entity_poly.entity_id
_entity_poly.type
_entity_poly.pdbx_seq_one_letter_code
_entity_poly.pdbx_strand_id
1 'polypeptide(L)' 'MADHECVHCHKTDGETSLRRCSVCFRYYCDEHAHLMGGRTFCSQPCAEFFFFSDAEE' A
#
# COMPACT_ATOMS: atom_id res chain seq x y z
N MET A 1 -14.40 -9.08 13.46
CA MET A 1 -14.12 -9.59 12.16
C MET A 1 -12.92 -9.00 11.52
N ALA A 2 -12.14 -9.81 10.92
CA ALA A 2 -10.97 -9.35 10.20
C ALA A 2 -11.42 -8.91 8.83
N ASP A 3 -11.59 -7.64 8.69
CA ASP A 3 -12.11 -7.14 7.45
C ASP A 3 -11.05 -6.61 6.52
N HIS A 4 -9.80 -6.68 6.95
CA HIS A 4 -8.72 -6.16 6.13
C HIS A 4 -7.88 -7.31 5.61
N GLU A 5 -7.56 -7.25 4.36
CA GLU A 5 -6.71 -8.24 3.76
C GLU A 5 -5.87 -7.60 2.68
N CYS A 6 -4.74 -8.23 2.38
CA CYS A 6 -3.84 -7.71 1.37
C CYS A 6 -4.53 -7.74 0.02
N VAL A 7 -4.44 -6.64 -0.71
CA VAL A 7 -5.08 -6.54 -2.00
C VAL A 7 -4.37 -7.41 -3.03
N HIS A 8 -3.17 -7.86 -2.72
CA HIS A 8 -2.40 -8.67 -3.66
C HIS A 8 -2.50 -10.16 -3.37
N CYS A 9 -2.32 -10.56 -2.12
CA CYS A 9 -2.28 -11.98 -1.77
C CYS A 9 -3.42 -12.40 -0.86
N HIS A 10 -4.22 -11.45 -0.41
CA HIS A 10 -5.42 -11.75 0.38
C HIS A 10 -5.14 -12.31 1.76
N LYS A 11 -3.94 -12.11 2.26
CA LYS A 11 -3.64 -12.49 3.64
C LYS A 11 -4.26 -11.46 4.58
N THR A 12 -4.79 -11.95 5.68
CA THR A 12 -5.43 -11.07 6.64
C THR A 12 -4.40 -10.53 7.63
N ASP A 13 -4.83 -9.56 8.42
CA ASP A 13 -3.92 -8.96 9.39
C ASP A 13 -3.56 -9.91 10.51
N GLY A 14 -4.26 -11.03 10.61
CA GLY A 14 -3.88 -12.06 11.55
C GLY A 14 -2.74 -12.91 11.04
N GLU A 15 -2.49 -12.90 9.74
CA GLU A 15 -1.44 -13.70 9.14
C GLU A 15 -0.20 -12.88 8.85
N THR A 16 -0.36 -11.60 8.63
CA THR A 16 0.78 -10.75 8.30
C THR A 16 0.44 -9.34 8.73
N SER A 17 1.45 -8.50 8.75
CA SER A 17 1.24 -7.09 9.08
C SER A 17 0.69 -6.38 7.86
N LEU A 18 -0.41 -5.72 8.02
CA LEU A 18 -1.03 -4.97 6.94
C LEU A 18 -0.81 -3.48 7.13
N ARG A 19 -0.66 -2.79 6.03
CA ARG A 19 -0.51 -1.34 6.02
C ARG A 19 -1.53 -0.76 5.05
N ARG A 20 -1.84 0.50 5.24
CA ARG A 20 -2.81 1.16 4.39
C ARG A 20 -2.10 2.10 3.44
N CYS A 21 -2.44 2.02 2.16
CA CYS A 21 -1.86 2.88 1.16
C CYS A 21 -2.35 4.31 1.34
N SER A 22 -1.45 5.28 1.18
CA SER A 22 -1.81 6.68 1.32
C SER A 22 -2.57 7.21 0.11
N VAL A 23 -2.58 6.46 -0.98
CA VAL A 23 -3.18 6.92 -2.22
C VAL A 23 -4.55 6.31 -2.41
N CYS A 24 -4.63 4.99 -2.42
CA CYS A 24 -5.90 4.31 -2.68
C CYS A 24 -6.55 3.78 -1.41
N PHE A 25 -5.87 3.88 -0.29
CA PHE A 25 -6.40 3.47 1.01
C PHE A 25 -6.72 1.99 1.07
N ARG A 26 -6.03 1.20 0.29
CA ARG A 26 -6.21 -0.25 0.34
C ARG A 26 -5.13 -0.84 1.23
N TYR A 27 -5.42 -2.00 1.77
CA TYR A 27 -4.48 -2.66 2.66
C TYR A 27 -3.57 -3.57 1.86
N TYR A 28 -2.34 -3.68 2.30
CA TYR A 28 -1.35 -4.55 1.66
C TYR A 28 -0.42 -5.08 2.73
N CYS A 29 0.16 -6.26 2.48
CA CYS A 29 1.06 -6.85 3.45
C CYS A 29 2.47 -6.33 3.23
N ASP A 30 3.32 -6.57 4.23
CA ASP A 30 4.69 -6.11 4.16
C ASP A 30 5.43 -6.67 2.96
N GLU A 31 5.07 -7.88 2.55
CA GLU A 31 5.77 -8.50 1.44
C GLU A 31 5.48 -7.82 0.12
N HIS A 32 4.33 -7.19 0.02
CA HIS A 32 3.93 -6.54 -1.21
C HIS A 32 4.02 -5.02 -1.12
N ALA A 33 4.55 -4.54 -0.03
CA ALA A 33 4.71 -3.10 0.12
C ALA A 33 5.73 -2.59 -0.88
N HIS A 34 5.39 -1.50 -1.54
CA HIS A 34 6.29 -0.88 -2.50
C HIS A 34 6.95 0.31 -1.84
N LEU A 35 8.26 0.24 -1.65
CA LEU A 35 9.00 1.29 -0.97
C LEU A 35 9.59 2.26 -1.99
N MET A 36 9.28 3.52 -1.81
CA MET A 36 9.80 4.54 -2.71
C MET A 36 9.91 5.84 -1.95
N GLY A 37 11.08 6.43 -1.96
CA GLY A 37 11.31 7.73 -1.33
C GLY A 37 11.06 7.71 0.16
N GLY A 38 11.28 6.58 0.83
CA GLY A 38 11.08 6.50 2.25
C GLY A 38 9.64 6.25 2.67
N ARG A 39 8.75 6.04 1.70
CA ARG A 39 7.35 5.77 1.98
C ARG A 39 6.95 4.44 1.37
N THR A 40 5.89 3.86 1.90
CA THR A 40 5.41 2.59 1.39
C THR A 40 4.05 2.77 0.75
N PHE A 41 3.83 2.05 -0.34
CA PHE A 41 2.58 2.10 -1.09
C PHE A 41 2.15 0.68 -1.42
N CYS A 42 0.92 0.55 -1.88
CA CYS A 42 0.42 -0.78 -2.21
C CYS A 42 1.03 -1.29 -3.51
N SER A 43 1.41 -0.39 -4.41
CA SER A 43 2.02 -0.80 -5.66
C SER A 43 2.69 0.40 -6.30
N GLN A 44 3.40 0.15 -7.39
CA GLN A 44 4.13 1.19 -8.08
C GLN A 44 3.22 2.30 -8.61
N PRO A 45 2.07 1.99 -9.20
CA PRO A 45 1.20 3.07 -9.70
C PRO A 45 0.81 4.06 -8.62
N CYS A 46 0.54 3.57 -7.42
CA CYS A 46 0.19 4.47 -6.34
C CYS A 46 1.37 5.32 -5.93
N ALA A 47 2.56 4.72 -5.91
CA ALA A 47 3.75 5.49 -5.56
C ALA A 47 4.01 6.57 -6.58
N GLU A 48 3.88 6.24 -7.85
CA GLU A 48 4.09 7.23 -8.89
C GLU A 48 3.04 8.32 -8.84
N PHE A 49 1.81 7.94 -8.58
CA PHE A 49 0.77 8.93 -8.48
C PHE A 49 1.04 9.91 -7.35
N PHE A 50 1.49 9.40 -6.23
CA PHE A 50 1.76 10.24 -5.08
C PHE A 50 2.84 11.28 -5.39
N PHE A 51 3.93 10.84 -5.99
CA PHE A 51 5.04 11.75 -6.25
C PHE A 51 4.77 12.66 -7.43
N PHE A 52 4.14 12.14 -8.47
CA PHE A 52 3.86 12.96 -9.64
C PHE A 52 2.77 13.96 -9.35
N SER A 53 1.79 13.56 -8.56
CA SER A 53 0.72 14.48 -8.23
C SER A 53 1.26 15.65 -7.42
N ASP A 54 2.21 15.35 -6.56
CA ASP A 54 2.81 16.39 -5.75
C ASP A 54 3.66 17.33 -6.61
N ALA A 55 4.29 16.78 -7.62
CA ALA A 55 5.16 17.56 -8.48
C ALA A 55 4.38 18.41 -9.45
N GLU A 56 3.13 18.14 -9.58
CA GLU A 56 2.34 18.87 -10.55
C GLU A 56 2.14 20.32 -10.15
N GLU A 57 2.31 20.60 -8.91
CA GLU A 57 2.23 21.97 -8.47
C GLU A 57 3.35 22.77 -9.04
#